data_d1776fafdcc56b098322600aeb156f35
#
_entry.id   d1776fafdcc56b098322600aeb156f35
#
_cell.length_a   1.000
_cell.length_b   1.000
_cell.length_c   1.000
_cell.angle_alpha   90.00
_cell.angle_beta   90.00
_cell.angle_gamma   90.00
#
_symmetry.space_group_name_H-M   'P 1'
#
loop_
_entity.id
_entity.type
_entity.pdbx_description
1 polymer ?
#
loop_
_entity_poly.entity_id
_entity_poly.type
_entity_poly.pdbx_seq_one_letter_code
_entity_poly.pdbx_strand_id
1 'polypeptide(L)'
;MKRALQLLAFMIFVLGTLCVSAADVALIAHDPGYYTSLANHARRWLASHSISAEVTTPKDLPRSIQSAKITFLFGFNEPSAAEITHLKNYRARGGKLVVFHSASSALANMMGVRLLGYRTAPYPGAWSRMDFDTRALSGCPKTIRQTSTVLQRAAPIKGKSYTLATWSDRLGRASGEAAWIASSAGYWMTHVLLADGDEDLKAQLIAAFCGAVVPKLWNAKEAAARAKVQHESLRAYALKQVPRSGEIHAVWDHSGCGLYPGNWAQTMRLLKEARVTDLFVNVAGAGFAHYASDKLPRSKTYQQEGDQLAACLAAAKKQGIRVHAWILCFTATRATPERLAEFRRRGWCLKTKEGKETEYLNPAKPEVRDHILNAIDELQVKYPGLSGIHLDFVRWYERSVKPKNATYVISSFVASARSRVKRPRWLTAAVLGKYPACVASVGQDWDSWLDANSVDYVVPMDYTENLTRFTSYAAQQGAMKAHARRTIAGLGVTANESRLNARQVIDQINVARRFGLAGVALFDLDVTLETKILPYLKLGIW
;
A
#
# COMPACT_ATOMS: atom_id res chain seq x y z
N MET A 1 63.18 2.04 -7.61
CA MET A 1 62.66 2.98 -6.59
C MET A 1 61.29 3.62 -6.95
N LYS A 2 61.02 4.09 -8.17
CA LYS A 2 59.71 4.72 -8.48
C LYS A 2 58.45 3.82 -8.39
N ARG A 3 58.57 2.50 -8.63
CA ARG A 3 57.43 1.55 -8.50
C ARG A 3 57.11 1.15 -7.05
N ALA A 4 58.08 1.20 -6.14
CA ALA A 4 57.87 0.92 -4.72
C ALA A 4 57.15 2.09 -4.01
N LEU A 5 57.41 3.35 -4.43
CA LEU A 5 56.73 4.53 -3.89
C LEU A 5 55.25 4.60 -4.36
N GLN A 6 54.94 4.13 -5.58
CA GLN A 6 53.54 4.10 -6.05
C GLN A 6 52.70 3.02 -5.35
N LEU A 7 53.26 1.89 -4.99
CA LEU A 7 52.58 0.86 -4.21
C LEU A 7 52.39 1.28 -2.74
N LEU A 8 53.31 2.03 -2.17
CA LEU A 8 53.17 2.55 -0.79
C LEU A 8 52.10 3.67 -0.72
N ALA A 9 52.00 4.52 -1.74
CA ALA A 9 50.95 5.54 -1.84
C ALA A 9 49.56 4.92 -2.06
N PHE A 10 49.45 3.79 -2.78
CA PHE A 10 48.20 3.07 -2.98
C PHE A 10 47.77 2.28 -1.73
N MET A 11 48.71 1.74 -0.96
CA MET A 11 48.44 1.07 0.32
C MET A 11 48.07 2.05 1.45
N ILE A 12 48.56 3.28 1.42
CA ILE A 12 48.16 4.34 2.38
C ILE A 12 46.78 4.88 2.08
N PHE A 13 46.31 4.79 0.80
CA PHE A 13 44.94 5.19 0.41
C PHE A 13 43.89 4.09 0.71
N VAL A 14 44.29 2.84 0.92
CA VAL A 14 43.42 1.70 1.28
C VAL A 14 43.31 1.48 2.79
N LEU A 15 44.26 2.07 3.57
CA LEU A 15 44.22 2.11 5.05
C LEU A 15 43.69 3.44 5.59
N GLY A 16 43.06 4.27 4.74
CA GLY A 16 42.12 5.30 5.16
C GLY A 16 41.01 4.61 5.91
N THR A 17 41.13 4.55 7.23
CA THR A 17 40.12 4.15 8.20
C THR A 17 38.75 4.49 7.64
N LEU A 18 37.91 3.47 7.43
CA LEU A 18 36.47 3.59 7.51
C LEU A 18 36.16 4.14 8.92
N CYS A 19 36.38 5.43 9.13
CA CYS A 19 35.65 6.19 10.13
C CYS A 19 34.19 6.09 9.66
N VAL A 20 33.47 5.06 10.12
CA VAL A 20 32.03 5.07 10.16
C VAL A 20 31.70 6.37 10.88
N SER A 21 31.32 7.39 10.13
CA SER A 21 30.79 8.63 10.68
C SER A 21 29.63 8.19 11.55
N ALA A 22 29.82 8.30 12.86
CA ALA A 22 28.83 7.88 13.83
C ALA A 22 27.53 8.65 13.52
N ALA A 23 26.46 7.94 13.19
CA ALA A 23 25.23 8.54 12.69
C ALA A 23 24.58 9.44 13.77
N ASP A 24 24.23 10.67 13.41
CA ASP A 24 23.48 11.58 14.29
C ASP A 24 22.09 11.01 14.66
N VAL A 25 21.59 9.97 13.94
CA VAL A 25 20.29 9.35 14.09
C VAL A 25 20.43 7.84 14.30
N ALA A 26 19.85 7.31 15.38
CA ALA A 26 19.75 5.89 15.65
C ALA A 26 18.29 5.40 15.59
N LEU A 27 18.07 4.20 15.05
CA LEU A 27 16.78 3.51 15.02
C LEU A 27 16.95 2.17 15.76
N ILE A 28 16.21 1.96 16.86
CA ILE A 28 16.35 0.77 17.69
C ILE A 28 15.03 0.03 17.77
N ALA A 29 15.01 -1.23 17.33
CA ALA A 29 13.84 -2.08 17.30
C ALA A 29 13.98 -3.27 18.26
N HIS A 30 12.97 -3.48 19.11
CA HIS A 30 13.00 -4.45 20.21
C HIS A 30 12.74 -5.90 19.77
N ASP A 31 12.19 -6.13 18.58
CA ASP A 31 12.01 -7.48 18.04
C ASP A 31 12.51 -7.59 16.58
N PRO A 32 12.87 -8.80 16.13
CA PRO A 32 13.33 -9.03 14.74
C PRO A 32 12.18 -9.05 13.71
N GLY A 33 10.92 -8.93 14.13
CA GLY A 33 9.74 -9.01 13.28
C GLY A 33 9.12 -7.66 12.97
N TYR A 34 7.96 -7.40 13.60
CA TYR A 34 7.11 -6.26 13.32
C TYR A 34 7.79 -4.90 13.54
N TYR A 35 8.45 -4.70 14.70
CA TYR A 35 9.09 -3.42 15.02
C TYR A 35 10.33 -3.16 14.18
N THR A 36 11.10 -4.19 13.82
CA THR A 36 12.21 -4.07 12.85
C THR A 36 11.70 -3.65 11.47
N SER A 37 10.54 -4.17 11.03
CA SER A 37 9.91 -3.72 9.79
C SER A 37 9.56 -2.23 9.84
N LEU A 38 8.95 -1.75 10.91
CA LEU A 38 8.62 -0.31 11.10
C LEU A 38 9.89 0.57 11.14
N ALA A 39 10.94 0.12 11.81
CA ALA A 39 12.22 0.84 11.83
C ALA A 39 12.84 0.92 10.43
N ASN A 40 12.74 -0.14 9.62
CA ASN A 40 13.19 -0.13 8.23
C ASN A 40 12.36 0.82 7.34
N HIS A 41 11.05 0.97 7.59
CA HIS A 41 10.26 2.02 6.94
C HIS A 41 10.79 3.41 7.31
N ALA A 42 10.98 3.68 8.60
CA ALA A 42 11.54 4.96 9.07
C ALA A 42 12.93 5.24 8.46
N ARG A 43 13.79 4.22 8.34
CA ARG A 43 15.10 4.35 7.68
C ARG A 43 14.97 4.78 6.21
N ARG A 44 14.04 4.16 5.45
CA ARG A 44 13.80 4.56 4.05
C ARG A 44 13.26 5.99 3.95
N TRP A 45 12.36 6.37 4.84
CA TRP A 45 11.80 7.73 4.90
C TRP A 45 12.88 8.78 5.23
N LEU A 46 13.77 8.51 6.17
CA LEU A 46 14.91 9.38 6.47
C LEU A 46 15.86 9.48 5.27
N ALA A 47 16.15 8.35 4.62
CA ALA A 47 17.01 8.32 3.43
C ALA A 47 16.45 9.13 2.26
N SER A 48 15.12 9.22 2.09
CA SER A 48 14.48 10.09 1.08
C SER A 48 14.75 11.59 1.29
N HIS A 49 15.12 11.96 2.51
CA HIS A 49 15.58 13.30 2.88
C HIS A 49 17.10 13.41 3.06
N SER A 50 17.87 12.43 2.56
CA SER A 50 19.33 12.35 2.68
C SER A 50 19.84 12.26 4.12
N ILE A 51 19.03 11.76 5.04
CA ILE A 51 19.39 11.50 6.43
C ILE A 51 19.78 10.04 6.57
N SER A 52 21.04 9.79 6.91
CA SER A 52 21.54 8.44 7.18
C SER A 52 21.12 7.97 8.57
N ALA A 53 20.63 6.75 8.67
CA ALA A 53 20.29 6.10 9.93
C ALA A 53 20.46 4.58 9.82
N GLU A 54 20.87 3.93 10.89
CA GLU A 54 21.02 2.49 10.99
C GLU A 54 19.96 1.88 11.90
N VAL A 55 19.42 0.72 11.50
CA VAL A 55 18.50 -0.05 12.34
C VAL A 55 19.29 -1.07 13.13
N THR A 56 19.20 -1.00 14.45
CA THR A 56 19.92 -1.89 15.38
C THR A 56 18.95 -2.50 16.41
N THR A 57 19.47 -3.39 17.24
CA THR A 57 18.73 -4.06 18.29
C THR A 57 19.01 -3.42 19.66
N PRO A 58 18.23 -3.69 20.71
CA PRO A 58 18.50 -3.21 22.06
C PRO A 58 19.85 -3.65 22.63
N LYS A 59 20.42 -4.75 22.15
CA LYS A 59 21.78 -5.19 22.54
C LYS A 59 22.84 -4.16 22.13
N ASP A 60 22.62 -3.49 21.01
CA ASP A 60 23.52 -2.47 20.46
C ASP A 60 23.19 -1.06 20.98
N LEU A 61 22.15 -0.92 21.83
CA LEU A 61 21.70 0.38 22.34
C LEU A 61 22.84 1.24 22.88
N PRO A 62 23.73 0.75 23.78
CA PRO A 62 24.80 1.59 24.33
C PRO A 62 25.74 2.19 23.27
N ARG A 63 26.07 1.37 22.25
CA ARG A 63 26.91 1.78 21.13
C ARG A 63 26.19 2.76 20.22
N SER A 64 24.94 2.44 19.83
CA SER A 64 24.15 3.22 18.88
C SER A 64 23.84 4.63 19.37
N ILE A 65 23.58 4.80 20.68
CA ILE A 65 23.28 6.11 21.28
C ILE A 65 24.53 6.92 21.70
N GLN A 66 25.73 6.36 21.52
CA GLN A 66 26.95 7.04 21.95
C GLN A 66 27.16 8.37 21.21
N SER A 67 26.93 8.38 19.92
CA SER A 67 27.08 9.54 19.03
C SER A 67 25.76 10.14 18.55
N ALA A 68 24.67 9.36 18.57
CA ALA A 68 23.37 9.83 18.11
C ALA A 68 22.89 11.05 18.89
N LYS A 69 22.27 12.00 18.19
CA LYS A 69 21.61 13.19 18.77
C LYS A 69 20.11 12.96 18.95
N ILE A 70 19.54 12.11 18.10
CA ILE A 70 18.14 11.68 18.17
C ILE A 70 18.05 10.17 17.97
N THR A 71 17.25 9.50 18.79
CA THR A 71 17.08 8.05 18.78
C THR A 71 15.60 7.69 18.72
N PHE A 72 15.21 6.86 17.75
CA PHE A 72 13.87 6.35 17.56
C PHE A 72 13.76 4.97 18.19
N LEU A 73 12.78 4.76 19.06
CA LEU A 73 12.57 3.56 19.85
C LEU A 73 11.28 2.84 19.40
N PHE A 74 11.41 1.64 18.84
CA PHE A 74 10.32 0.81 18.35
C PHE A 74 10.16 -0.43 19.25
N GLY A 75 8.97 -0.65 19.82
CA GLY A 75 8.66 -1.83 20.63
C GLY A 75 9.15 -1.78 22.08
N PHE A 76 9.50 -0.62 22.60
CA PHE A 76 9.97 -0.43 23.99
C PHE A 76 8.80 -0.39 24.98
N ASN A 77 8.01 -1.48 25.05
CA ASN A 77 6.89 -1.59 25.98
C ASN A 77 7.36 -1.93 27.40
N GLU A 78 8.33 -2.83 27.52
CA GLU A 78 8.90 -3.30 28.78
C GLU A 78 10.44 -3.27 28.69
N PRO A 79 11.06 -2.08 28.60
CA PRO A 79 12.51 -1.98 28.57
C PRO A 79 13.11 -2.42 29.89
N SER A 80 14.26 -3.13 29.83
CA SER A 80 15.01 -3.56 31.00
C SER A 80 15.56 -2.38 31.82
N ALA A 81 15.92 -2.61 33.06
CA ALA A 81 16.54 -1.60 33.93
C ALA A 81 17.85 -1.05 33.33
N ALA A 82 18.63 -1.91 32.64
CA ALA A 82 19.85 -1.51 31.98
C ALA A 82 19.56 -0.56 30.79
N GLU A 83 18.58 -0.88 29.94
CA GLU A 83 18.16 -0.02 28.83
C GLU A 83 17.68 1.34 29.34
N ILE A 84 16.86 1.36 30.38
CA ILE A 84 16.39 2.60 31.01
C ILE A 84 17.58 3.41 31.54
N THR A 85 18.58 2.78 32.13
CA THR A 85 19.79 3.46 32.62
C THR A 85 20.58 4.08 31.46
N HIS A 86 20.78 3.35 30.37
CA HIS A 86 21.43 3.87 29.17
C HIS A 86 20.68 5.05 28.57
N LEU A 87 19.35 4.98 28.48
CA LEU A 87 18.51 6.05 27.95
C LEU A 87 18.50 7.29 28.87
N LYS A 88 18.51 7.13 30.22
CA LYS A 88 18.68 8.24 31.16
C LYS A 88 20.00 8.96 30.94
N ASN A 89 21.11 8.21 30.84
CA ASN A 89 22.44 8.77 30.60
C ASN A 89 22.53 9.46 29.22
N TYR A 90 21.90 8.90 28.21
CA TYR A 90 21.79 9.51 26.89
C TYR A 90 21.02 10.84 26.94
N ARG A 91 19.89 10.88 27.65
CA ARG A 91 19.10 12.08 27.87
C ARG A 91 19.88 13.16 28.63
N ALA A 92 20.63 12.77 29.66
CA ALA A 92 21.46 13.69 30.45
C ALA A 92 22.54 14.39 29.61
N ARG A 93 23.02 13.73 28.53
CA ARG A 93 23.93 14.31 27.54
C ARG A 93 23.25 15.12 26.45
N GLY A 94 21.94 15.39 26.57
CA GLY A 94 21.16 16.19 25.60
C GLY A 94 20.56 15.39 24.45
N GLY A 95 20.72 14.08 24.39
CA GLY A 95 20.11 13.22 23.39
C GLY A 95 18.58 13.33 23.38
N LYS A 96 17.92 13.18 22.26
CA LYS A 96 16.45 13.25 22.12
C LYS A 96 15.89 11.88 21.74
N LEU A 97 14.69 11.59 22.23
CA LEU A 97 13.99 10.33 21.97
C LEU A 97 12.75 10.55 21.12
N VAL A 98 12.49 9.60 20.21
CA VAL A 98 11.20 9.45 19.53
C VAL A 98 10.65 8.07 19.93
N VAL A 99 9.57 8.05 20.70
CA VAL A 99 9.02 6.83 21.30
C VAL A 99 7.69 6.50 20.64
N PHE A 100 7.51 5.25 20.20
CA PHE A 100 6.29 4.78 19.55
C PHE A 100 5.55 3.78 20.42
N HIS A 101 4.25 4.02 20.67
CA HIS A 101 3.29 3.06 21.24
C HIS A 101 3.82 2.30 22.47
N SER A 102 4.46 3.02 23.42
CA SER A 102 5.05 2.38 24.59
C SER A 102 4.12 2.41 25.80
N ALA A 103 4.08 1.31 26.55
CA ALA A 103 3.41 1.20 27.85
C ALA A 103 4.37 1.45 29.04
N SER A 104 5.65 1.75 28.78
CA SER A 104 6.67 1.92 29.82
C SER A 104 6.47 3.20 30.62
N SER A 105 6.14 3.07 31.91
CA SER A 105 6.04 4.20 32.85
C SER A 105 7.39 4.93 33.01
N ALA A 106 8.51 4.21 32.96
CA ALA A 106 9.84 4.80 33.05
C ALA A 106 10.15 5.72 31.88
N LEU A 107 9.82 5.29 30.64
CA LEU A 107 9.95 6.13 29.44
C LEU A 107 8.96 7.31 29.47
N ALA A 108 7.70 7.05 29.83
CA ALA A 108 6.69 8.10 29.93
C ALA A 108 7.09 9.21 30.89
N ASN A 109 7.61 8.86 32.07
CA ASN A 109 8.14 9.82 33.04
C ASN A 109 9.33 10.62 32.46
N MET A 110 10.25 9.94 31.77
CA MET A 110 11.41 10.58 31.12
C MET A 110 10.99 11.57 30.04
N MET A 111 9.89 11.28 29.34
CA MET A 111 9.34 12.10 28.26
C MET A 111 8.36 13.18 28.75
N GLY A 112 8.03 13.21 30.04
CA GLY A 112 7.04 14.12 30.60
C GLY A 112 5.61 13.80 30.15
N VAL A 113 5.28 12.52 30.01
CA VAL A 113 4.03 12.01 29.48
C VAL A 113 3.30 11.22 30.56
N ARG A 114 1.97 11.34 30.64
CA ARG A 114 1.10 10.55 31.52
C ARG A 114 0.37 9.50 30.69
N LEU A 115 0.59 8.22 30.99
CA LEU A 115 -0.10 7.11 30.36
C LEU A 115 -1.58 7.05 30.81
N LEU A 116 -2.48 6.74 29.87
CA LEU A 116 -3.92 6.63 30.08
C LEU A 116 -4.45 5.22 29.75
N GLY A 117 -3.54 4.27 29.46
CA GLY A 117 -3.85 2.89 29.14
C GLY A 117 -4.21 2.63 27.67
N TYR A 118 -4.36 1.35 27.36
CA TYR A 118 -4.68 0.86 26.02
C TYR A 118 -6.17 1.04 25.72
N ARG A 119 -6.49 1.38 24.46
CA ARG A 119 -7.87 1.51 23.99
C ARG A 119 -8.00 1.10 22.54
N THR A 120 -9.06 0.35 22.24
CA THR A 120 -9.51 0.08 20.86
C THR A 120 -10.36 1.25 20.35
N ALA A 121 -10.31 1.49 19.04
CA ALA A 121 -11.10 2.54 18.40
C ALA A 121 -12.60 2.34 18.68
N PRO A 122 -13.33 3.40 19.07
CA PRO A 122 -14.75 3.29 19.42
C PRO A 122 -15.63 2.95 18.19
N TYR A 123 -15.16 3.28 16.99
CA TYR A 123 -15.77 2.90 15.73
C TYR A 123 -14.70 2.86 14.63
N PRO A 124 -14.91 2.12 13.53
CA PRO A 124 -13.96 2.09 12.40
C PRO A 124 -13.70 3.48 11.84
N GLY A 125 -12.41 3.86 11.79
CA GLY A 125 -12.00 5.16 11.28
C GLY A 125 -12.06 6.32 12.29
N ALA A 126 -12.31 6.05 13.58
CA ALA A 126 -12.27 7.08 14.63
C ALA A 126 -10.89 7.77 14.73
N TRP A 127 -9.83 7.06 14.39
CA TRP A 127 -8.46 7.55 14.37
C TRP A 127 -7.85 7.35 12.99
N SER A 128 -8.35 8.14 12.00
CA SER A 128 -7.97 8.01 10.59
C SER A 128 -6.98 9.06 10.12
N ARG A 129 -6.73 10.06 10.94
CA ARG A 129 -5.79 11.14 10.63
C ARG A 129 -5.23 11.77 11.90
N MET A 130 -4.05 12.34 11.76
CA MET A 130 -3.36 13.13 12.77
C MET A 130 -3.34 14.59 12.31
N ASP A 131 -3.87 15.52 13.10
CA ASP A 131 -3.88 16.96 12.83
C ASP A 131 -2.84 17.64 13.73
N PHE A 132 -1.86 18.32 13.10
CA PHE A 132 -0.68 18.88 13.77
C PHE A 132 -0.79 20.39 14.03
N ASP A 133 -0.25 20.84 15.16
CA ASP A 133 0.06 22.26 15.35
C ASP A 133 1.37 22.61 14.61
N THR A 134 1.25 23.14 13.41
CA THR A 134 2.38 23.48 12.54
C THR A 134 3.24 24.64 13.06
N ARG A 135 2.78 25.38 14.05
CA ARG A 135 3.55 26.46 14.69
C ARG A 135 4.58 25.91 15.69
N ALA A 136 4.28 24.73 16.24
CA ALA A 136 5.12 24.10 17.25
C ALA A 136 6.36 23.41 16.67
N LEU A 137 6.36 23.06 15.36
CA LEU A 137 7.47 22.39 14.70
C LEU A 137 7.59 22.86 13.24
N SER A 138 8.70 23.52 12.92
CA SER A 138 8.96 24.02 11.56
C SER A 138 9.01 22.90 10.53
N GLY A 139 8.23 23.03 9.45
CA GLY A 139 8.13 22.03 8.39
C GLY A 139 7.30 20.80 8.75
N CYS A 140 6.62 20.80 9.87
CA CYS A 140 5.66 19.77 10.23
C CYS A 140 4.48 19.75 9.24
N PRO A 141 4.04 18.58 8.72
CA PRO A 141 2.82 18.47 7.94
C PRO A 141 1.60 18.95 8.73
N LYS A 142 0.63 19.58 8.05
CA LYS A 142 -0.63 19.98 8.69
C LYS A 142 -1.46 18.77 9.11
N THR A 143 -1.51 17.75 8.26
CA THR A 143 -2.31 16.54 8.48
C THR A 143 -1.58 15.35 7.89
N ILE A 144 -1.64 14.21 8.58
CA ILE A 144 -1.18 12.90 8.07
C ILE A 144 -2.32 11.91 8.21
N ARG A 145 -2.67 11.20 7.13
CA ARG A 145 -3.68 10.15 7.13
C ARG A 145 -3.05 8.80 7.47
N GLN A 146 -3.65 8.13 8.41
CA GLN A 146 -3.29 6.79 8.84
C GLN A 146 -4.43 6.22 9.66
N THR A 147 -4.94 5.04 9.31
CA THR A 147 -6.00 4.39 10.08
C THR A 147 -5.41 3.57 11.21
N SER A 148 -5.64 4.02 12.44
CA SER A 148 -5.25 3.31 13.66
C SER A 148 -6.48 2.71 14.33
N THR A 149 -6.38 1.43 14.72
CA THR A 149 -7.49 0.69 15.38
C THR A 149 -7.32 0.59 16.88
N VAL A 150 -6.12 0.91 17.38
CA VAL A 150 -5.76 0.84 18.81
C VAL A 150 -4.83 1.99 19.16
N LEU A 151 -4.85 2.46 20.39
CA LEU A 151 -3.89 3.42 20.94
C LEU A 151 -3.37 2.98 22.30
N GLN A 152 -2.09 3.17 22.53
CA GLN A 152 -1.55 3.31 23.89
C GLN A 152 -1.72 4.77 24.29
N ARG A 153 -2.88 5.11 24.87
CA ARG A 153 -3.29 6.48 25.14
C ARG A 153 -2.34 7.16 26.11
N ALA A 154 -2.09 8.43 25.85
CA ALA A 154 -1.26 9.25 26.70
C ALA A 154 -1.69 10.71 26.64
N ALA A 155 -1.35 11.49 27.68
CA ALA A 155 -1.61 12.91 27.76
C ALA A 155 -0.34 13.66 28.16
N PRO A 156 -0.18 14.93 27.75
CA PRO A 156 0.90 15.78 28.20
C PRO A 156 0.78 16.09 29.69
N ILE A 157 1.92 16.33 30.33
CA ILE A 157 1.99 16.86 31.70
C ILE A 157 2.23 18.36 31.63
N LYS A 158 1.33 19.17 32.23
CA LYS A 158 1.42 20.62 32.25
C LYS A 158 2.81 21.11 32.69
N GLY A 159 3.40 22.00 31.91
CA GLY A 159 4.73 22.56 32.16
C GLY A 159 5.91 21.65 31.74
N LYS A 160 5.66 20.37 31.32
CA LYS A 160 6.72 19.45 30.87
C LYS A 160 6.57 19.08 29.40
N SER A 161 5.36 18.98 28.88
CA SER A 161 5.07 18.58 27.51
C SER A 161 3.78 19.20 27.00
N TYR A 162 3.54 19.07 25.69
CA TYR A 162 2.33 19.57 25.03
C TYR A 162 1.91 18.64 23.89
N THR A 163 0.63 18.71 23.52
CA THR A 163 0.12 17.95 22.36
C THR A 163 0.61 18.61 21.08
N LEU A 164 1.40 17.88 20.28
CA LEU A 164 1.87 18.30 18.96
C LEU A 164 0.84 17.95 17.88
N ALA A 165 0.13 16.81 18.03
CA ALA A 165 -0.94 16.41 17.12
C ALA A 165 -2.05 15.66 17.85
N THR A 166 -3.28 15.79 17.33
CA THR A 166 -4.47 15.07 17.81
C THR A 166 -4.97 14.08 16.78
N TRP A 167 -5.55 12.95 17.23
CA TRP A 167 -6.28 12.05 16.37
C TRP A 167 -7.65 12.64 16.01
N SER A 168 -8.02 12.48 14.73
CA SER A 168 -9.33 12.84 14.20
C SER A 168 -9.89 11.71 13.34
N ASP A 169 -11.20 11.70 13.14
CA ASP A 169 -11.85 10.77 12.23
C ASP A 169 -11.67 11.18 10.75
N ARG A 170 -12.25 10.40 9.84
CA ARG A 170 -12.19 10.65 8.38
C ARG A 170 -12.75 12.01 7.97
N LEU A 171 -13.70 12.56 8.73
CA LEU A 171 -14.33 13.86 8.48
C LEU A 171 -13.58 15.03 9.16
N GLY A 172 -12.50 14.73 9.88
CA GLY A 172 -11.71 15.73 10.59
C GLY A 172 -12.29 16.13 11.95
N ARG A 173 -13.24 15.35 12.50
CA ARG A 173 -13.76 15.58 13.85
C ARG A 173 -12.73 15.07 14.86
N ALA A 174 -12.24 15.97 15.72
CA ALA A 174 -11.23 15.64 16.72
C ALA A 174 -11.76 14.60 17.73
N SER A 175 -10.94 13.60 18.03
CA SER A 175 -11.29 12.54 19.00
C SER A 175 -11.02 12.91 20.46
N GLY A 176 -10.27 14.00 20.69
CA GLY A 176 -9.74 14.36 22.01
C GLY A 176 -8.49 13.56 22.43
N GLU A 177 -8.06 12.58 21.65
CA GLU A 177 -6.86 11.78 21.93
C GLU A 177 -5.61 12.40 21.29
N ALA A 178 -4.52 12.51 22.05
CA ALA A 178 -3.24 12.93 21.50
C ALA A 178 -2.69 11.87 20.54
N ALA A 179 -2.26 12.28 19.36
CA ALA A 179 -1.51 11.44 18.43
C ALA A 179 -0.01 11.55 18.72
N TRP A 180 0.47 12.78 18.85
CA TRP A 180 1.84 13.09 19.18
C TRP A 180 1.92 14.08 20.35
N ILE A 181 2.84 13.82 21.26
CA ILE A 181 3.18 14.69 22.39
C ILE A 181 4.66 15.06 22.24
N ALA A 182 4.97 16.35 22.38
CA ALA A 182 6.33 16.87 22.33
C ALA A 182 6.75 17.40 23.71
N SER A 183 8.04 17.25 24.01
CA SER A 183 8.67 17.76 25.23
C SER A 183 10.14 18.14 24.97
N SER A 184 10.81 18.69 25.97
CA SER A 184 12.27 18.89 25.92
C SER A 184 13.04 17.57 25.75
N ALA A 185 12.41 16.42 26.03
CA ALA A 185 13.00 15.10 25.87
C ALA A 185 12.91 14.55 24.43
N GLY A 186 12.00 15.07 23.61
CA GLY A 186 11.74 14.63 22.24
C GLY A 186 10.24 14.43 21.98
N TYR A 187 9.88 13.33 21.31
CA TYR A 187 8.54 13.12 20.78
C TYR A 187 7.97 11.76 21.21
N TRP A 188 6.69 11.70 21.50
CA TRP A 188 5.95 10.50 21.91
C TRP A 188 4.74 10.30 21.03
N MET A 189 4.62 9.15 20.39
CA MET A 189 3.46 8.76 19.59
C MET A 189 2.62 7.73 20.34
N THR A 190 1.30 7.96 20.37
CA THR A 190 0.34 7.02 21.00
C THR A 190 0.05 5.77 20.14
N HIS A 191 0.62 5.71 18.95
CA HIS A 191 0.62 4.58 18.02
C HIS A 191 2.01 4.43 17.37
N VAL A 192 2.10 3.66 16.28
CA VAL A 192 3.27 3.59 15.39
C VAL A 192 2.98 4.27 14.05
N LEU A 193 4.00 4.69 13.32
CA LEU A 193 3.83 5.13 11.94
C LEU A 193 3.77 3.91 11.02
N LEU A 194 2.60 3.68 10.42
CA LEU A 194 2.36 2.60 9.46
C LEU A 194 2.82 2.99 8.05
N ALA A 195 3.22 2.01 7.25
CA ALA A 195 3.54 2.21 5.84
C ALA A 195 2.27 2.13 4.98
N ASP A 196 1.27 2.93 5.35
CA ASP A 196 0.00 3.10 4.66
C ASP A 196 -0.20 4.60 4.40
N GLY A 197 -0.68 5.01 3.29
CA GLY A 197 -0.98 6.41 2.92
C GLY A 197 0.02 7.47 3.41
N ASP A 198 0.08 8.60 2.78
CA ASP A 198 0.86 9.77 3.20
C ASP A 198 2.32 9.48 3.66
N GLU A 199 2.98 8.46 3.06
CA GLU A 199 4.35 8.06 3.46
C GLU A 199 5.36 9.21 3.33
N ASP A 200 5.22 10.06 2.32
CA ASP A 200 6.06 11.24 2.13
C ASP A 200 5.87 12.30 3.22
N LEU A 201 4.63 12.46 3.74
CA LEU A 201 4.37 13.35 4.86
C LEU A 201 4.89 12.75 6.19
N LYS A 202 4.85 11.43 6.33
CA LYS A 202 5.49 10.73 7.46
C LYS A 202 7.01 10.88 7.40
N ALA A 203 7.59 10.75 6.20
CA ALA A 203 9.01 11.01 5.97
C ALA A 203 9.39 12.46 6.31
N GLN A 204 8.59 13.43 5.86
CA GLN A 204 8.77 14.84 6.20
C GLN A 204 8.68 15.08 7.70
N LEU A 205 7.73 14.47 8.41
CA LEU A 205 7.57 14.59 9.86
C LEU A 205 8.83 14.15 10.61
N ILE A 206 9.32 12.93 10.34
CA ILE A 206 10.50 12.41 11.05
C ILE A 206 11.77 13.16 10.65
N ALA A 207 11.87 13.66 9.42
CA ALA A 207 12.95 14.56 9.01
C ALA A 207 12.87 15.91 9.77
N ALA A 208 11.66 16.45 9.97
CA ALA A 208 11.47 17.66 10.78
C ALA A 208 11.89 17.44 12.25
N PHE A 209 11.62 16.28 12.83
CA PHE A 209 12.16 15.92 14.15
C PHE A 209 13.69 15.96 14.17
N CYS A 210 14.33 15.36 13.16
CA CYS A 210 15.79 15.38 13.04
C CYS A 210 16.33 16.80 12.88
N GLY A 211 15.70 17.63 12.03
CA GLY A 211 16.09 19.02 11.80
C GLY A 211 15.91 19.91 13.02
N ALA A 212 14.88 19.66 13.85
CA ALA A 212 14.67 20.39 15.11
C ALA A 212 15.77 20.09 16.15
N VAL A 213 16.39 18.90 16.09
CA VAL A 213 17.47 18.48 16.99
C VAL A 213 18.85 18.84 16.41
N VAL A 214 19.02 18.62 15.12
CA VAL A 214 20.28 18.85 14.38
C VAL A 214 19.96 19.60 13.08
N PRO A 215 19.96 20.95 13.08
CA PRO A 215 19.51 21.76 11.92
C PRO A 215 20.23 21.46 10.60
N LYS A 216 21.49 20.97 10.65
CA LYS A 216 22.23 20.56 9.44
C LYS A 216 21.65 19.31 8.75
N LEU A 217 20.89 18.46 9.47
CA LEU A 217 20.34 17.24 8.89
C LEU A 217 19.13 17.53 7.99
N TRP A 218 18.34 18.55 8.33
CA TRP A 218 17.16 18.89 7.56
C TRP A 218 16.72 20.33 7.84
N ASN A 219 16.36 21.05 6.77
CA ASN A 219 15.86 22.41 6.81
C ASN A 219 14.55 22.53 6.03
N ALA A 220 13.49 23.00 6.67
CA ALA A 220 12.17 23.09 6.09
C ALA A 220 12.12 23.97 4.82
N LYS A 221 12.84 25.11 4.80
CA LYS A 221 12.85 26.03 3.65
C LYS A 221 13.53 25.39 2.44
N GLU A 222 14.68 24.73 2.64
CA GLU A 222 15.40 24.03 1.59
C GLU A 222 14.63 22.82 1.07
N ALA A 223 13.98 22.05 1.97
CA ALA A 223 13.12 20.94 1.60
C ALA A 223 11.94 21.40 0.74
N ALA A 224 11.27 22.49 1.14
CA ALA A 224 10.19 23.10 0.36
C ALA A 224 10.66 23.61 -1.01
N ALA A 225 11.84 24.25 -1.08
CA ALA A 225 12.43 24.69 -2.35
C ALA A 225 12.74 23.52 -3.28
N ARG A 226 13.36 22.43 -2.76
CA ARG A 226 13.59 21.19 -3.53
C ARG A 226 12.30 20.55 -4.01
N ALA A 227 11.28 20.43 -3.15
CA ALA A 227 9.98 19.90 -3.51
C ALA A 227 9.30 20.72 -4.62
N LYS A 228 9.40 22.04 -4.56
CA LYS A 228 8.89 22.95 -5.62
C LYS A 228 9.57 22.68 -6.97
N VAL A 229 10.90 22.62 -7.00
CA VAL A 229 11.66 22.34 -8.23
C VAL A 229 11.30 20.97 -8.81
N GLN A 230 11.19 19.95 -7.96
CA GLN A 230 10.77 18.60 -8.38
C GLN A 230 9.35 18.61 -8.96
N HIS A 231 8.41 19.29 -8.30
CA HIS A 231 7.03 19.44 -8.78
C HIS A 231 6.98 20.13 -10.14
N GLU A 232 7.69 21.27 -10.32
CA GLU A 232 7.76 22.02 -11.56
C GLU A 232 8.38 21.19 -12.70
N SER A 233 9.47 20.45 -12.42
CA SER A 233 10.10 19.54 -13.37
C SER A 233 9.16 18.41 -13.81
N LEU A 234 8.48 17.76 -12.85
CA LEU A 234 7.52 16.70 -13.15
C LEU A 234 6.30 17.22 -13.90
N ARG A 235 5.80 18.41 -13.53
CA ARG A 235 4.71 19.08 -14.25
C ARG A 235 5.10 19.39 -15.69
N ALA A 236 6.28 19.94 -15.91
CA ALA A 236 6.80 20.21 -17.25
C ALA A 236 6.95 18.92 -18.08
N TYR A 237 7.37 17.82 -17.43
CA TYR A 237 7.44 16.52 -18.09
C TYR A 237 6.05 15.98 -18.46
N ALA A 238 5.08 16.07 -17.56
CA ALA A 238 3.71 15.62 -17.81
C ALA A 238 3.03 16.39 -18.94
N LEU A 239 3.25 17.72 -19.01
CA LEU A 239 2.71 18.59 -20.06
C LEU A 239 3.26 18.30 -21.46
N LYS A 240 4.43 17.67 -21.59
CA LYS A 240 5.01 17.25 -22.89
C LYS A 240 4.42 15.94 -23.41
N GLN A 241 3.61 15.26 -22.61
CA GLN A 241 2.99 14.01 -23.03
C GLN A 241 1.79 14.27 -23.93
N VAL A 242 1.45 13.29 -24.77
CA VAL A 242 0.33 13.38 -25.71
C VAL A 242 -0.71 12.32 -25.36
N PRO A 243 -1.99 12.68 -25.23
CA PRO A 243 -3.07 11.72 -25.02
C PRO A 243 -3.20 10.77 -26.22
N ARG A 244 -3.65 9.54 -25.97
CA ARG A 244 -3.96 8.57 -27.02
C ARG A 244 -5.46 8.30 -27.05
N SER A 245 -6.10 8.54 -28.19
CA SER A 245 -7.53 8.26 -28.37
C SER A 245 -7.82 6.75 -28.28
N GLY A 246 -8.95 6.40 -27.66
CA GLY A 246 -9.43 5.01 -27.52
C GLY A 246 -8.63 4.15 -26.54
N GLU A 247 -7.71 4.73 -25.78
CA GLU A 247 -6.96 4.03 -24.76
C GLU A 247 -7.83 3.77 -23.50
N ILE A 248 -7.67 2.61 -22.88
CA ILE A 248 -8.33 2.27 -21.63
C ILE A 248 -7.51 2.83 -20.46
N HIS A 249 -8.12 3.72 -19.69
CA HIS A 249 -7.57 4.27 -18.46
C HIS A 249 -8.34 3.66 -17.28
N ALA A 250 -7.88 2.52 -16.79
CA ALA A 250 -8.56 1.80 -15.72
C ALA A 250 -7.91 2.05 -14.36
N VAL A 251 -8.71 1.88 -13.30
CA VAL A 251 -8.24 1.92 -11.91
C VAL A 251 -8.88 0.77 -11.15
N TRP A 252 -8.14 0.12 -10.26
CA TRP A 252 -8.69 -0.83 -9.30
C TRP A 252 -9.06 -0.13 -7.99
N ASP A 253 -10.25 -0.36 -7.48
CA ASP A 253 -10.65 -0.03 -6.11
C ASP A 253 -10.65 -1.29 -5.25
N HIS A 254 -9.57 -1.52 -4.55
CA HIS A 254 -9.42 -2.67 -3.66
C HIS A 254 -10.30 -2.57 -2.40
N SER A 255 -10.64 -1.35 -1.99
CA SER A 255 -11.47 -1.09 -0.81
C SER A 255 -12.93 -1.52 -1.01
N GLY A 256 -13.44 -1.39 -2.24
CA GLY A 256 -14.85 -1.57 -2.59
C GLY A 256 -15.76 -0.43 -2.12
N CYS A 257 -15.20 0.68 -1.62
CA CYS A 257 -15.97 1.85 -1.12
C CYS A 257 -15.48 3.19 -1.70
N GLY A 258 -14.58 3.16 -2.67
CA GLY A 258 -13.99 4.36 -3.26
C GLY A 258 -13.07 5.12 -2.30
N LEU A 259 -12.58 6.29 -2.74
CA LEU A 259 -11.69 7.15 -1.96
C LEU A 259 -12.38 7.77 -0.73
N TYR A 260 -13.66 8.05 -0.86
CA TYR A 260 -14.46 8.74 0.15
C TYR A 260 -15.64 7.83 0.55
N PRO A 261 -15.45 6.93 1.53
CA PRO A 261 -16.51 6.02 1.96
C PRO A 261 -17.82 6.74 2.23
N GLY A 262 -18.93 6.21 1.68
CA GLY A 262 -20.24 6.86 1.72
C GLY A 262 -20.42 8.02 0.72
N ASN A 263 -19.41 8.38 -0.07
CA ASN A 263 -19.49 9.49 -1.06
C ASN A 263 -18.90 9.11 -2.42
N TRP A 264 -19.50 8.16 -3.09
CA TRP A 264 -19.13 7.75 -4.44
C TRP A 264 -19.22 8.89 -5.48
N ALA A 265 -20.11 9.86 -5.27
CA ALA A 265 -20.22 11.00 -6.19
C ALA A 265 -18.92 11.81 -6.24
N GLN A 266 -18.25 12.01 -5.11
CA GLN A 266 -16.95 12.70 -5.05
C GLN A 266 -15.86 11.87 -5.72
N THR A 267 -15.77 10.58 -5.40
CA THR A 267 -14.83 9.65 -6.05
C THR A 267 -14.97 9.68 -7.56
N MET A 268 -16.21 9.57 -8.09
CA MET A 268 -16.44 9.54 -9.53
C MET A 268 -16.13 10.86 -10.23
N ARG A 269 -16.40 12.00 -9.60
CA ARG A 269 -15.98 13.31 -10.14
C ARG A 269 -14.47 13.39 -10.31
N LEU A 270 -13.71 13.00 -9.28
CA LEU A 270 -12.25 13.00 -9.32
C LEU A 270 -11.70 12.07 -10.42
N LEU A 271 -12.25 10.87 -10.54
CA LEU A 271 -11.85 9.91 -11.59
C LEU A 271 -12.17 10.45 -12.99
N LYS A 272 -13.35 11.10 -13.16
CA LYS A 272 -13.71 11.75 -14.42
C LYS A 272 -12.78 12.89 -14.79
N GLU A 273 -12.46 13.76 -13.84
CA GLU A 273 -11.48 14.85 -14.04
C GLU A 273 -10.10 14.31 -14.44
N ALA A 274 -9.74 13.15 -13.93
CA ALA A 274 -8.50 12.44 -14.29
C ALA A 274 -8.64 11.61 -15.58
N ARG A 275 -9.77 11.68 -16.30
CA ARG A 275 -10.06 10.96 -17.56
C ARG A 275 -9.99 9.43 -17.42
N VAL A 276 -10.30 8.91 -16.25
CA VAL A 276 -10.50 7.46 -16.04
C VAL A 276 -11.72 7.00 -16.83
N THR A 277 -11.58 5.89 -17.54
CA THR A 277 -12.65 5.30 -18.37
C THR A 277 -13.32 4.10 -17.71
N ASP A 278 -12.56 3.36 -16.90
CA ASP A 278 -12.98 2.08 -16.32
C ASP A 278 -12.59 1.99 -14.84
N LEU A 279 -13.48 1.42 -14.03
CA LEU A 279 -13.23 1.16 -12.62
C LEU A 279 -13.52 -0.30 -12.29
N PHE A 280 -12.51 -1.01 -11.81
CA PHE A 280 -12.65 -2.35 -11.24
C PHE A 280 -12.88 -2.23 -9.74
N VAL A 281 -14.13 -2.42 -9.29
CA VAL A 281 -14.52 -2.30 -7.87
C VAL A 281 -14.54 -3.66 -7.22
N ASN A 282 -13.76 -3.87 -6.17
CA ASN A 282 -13.79 -5.11 -5.39
C ASN A 282 -15.14 -5.22 -4.65
N VAL A 283 -16.02 -6.04 -5.15
CA VAL A 283 -17.39 -6.17 -4.61
C VAL A 283 -17.61 -7.48 -3.88
N ALA A 284 -16.82 -8.52 -4.18
CA ALA A 284 -17.00 -9.84 -3.61
C ALA A 284 -15.71 -10.66 -3.56
N GLY A 285 -15.69 -11.61 -2.67
CA GLY A 285 -14.84 -12.78 -2.66
C GLY A 285 -15.65 -13.98 -2.21
N ALA A 286 -15.06 -15.17 -2.16
CA ALA A 286 -15.79 -16.38 -1.79
C ALA A 286 -16.50 -16.29 -0.41
N GLY A 287 -16.01 -15.47 0.50
CA GLY A 287 -16.52 -15.35 1.87
C GLY A 287 -17.18 -14.02 2.23
N PHE A 288 -17.37 -13.08 1.29
CA PHE A 288 -17.96 -11.77 1.58
C PHE A 288 -18.58 -11.11 0.35
N ALA A 289 -19.50 -10.17 0.59
CA ALA A 289 -20.03 -9.25 -0.43
C ALA A 289 -20.17 -7.83 0.13
N HIS A 290 -19.74 -6.82 -0.66
CA HIS A 290 -19.96 -5.39 -0.38
C HIS A 290 -21.25 -4.86 -1.06
N TYR A 291 -22.12 -5.74 -1.48
CA TYR A 291 -23.40 -5.46 -2.13
C TYR A 291 -24.53 -6.26 -1.46
N ALA A 292 -25.77 -6.00 -1.85
CA ALA A 292 -26.97 -6.65 -1.30
C ALA A 292 -27.10 -8.12 -1.75
N SER A 293 -26.10 -8.96 -1.41
CA SER A 293 -26.08 -10.37 -1.78
C SER A 293 -27.05 -11.21 -0.94
N ASP A 294 -27.69 -12.19 -1.62
CA ASP A 294 -28.46 -13.28 -1.01
C ASP A 294 -27.67 -14.61 -1.06
N LYS A 295 -26.54 -14.65 -1.75
CA LYS A 295 -25.68 -15.83 -1.93
C LYS A 295 -24.44 -15.81 -1.05
N LEU A 296 -23.89 -14.62 -0.78
CA LEU A 296 -22.67 -14.41 0.00
C LEU A 296 -22.97 -13.65 1.29
N PRO A 297 -22.21 -13.88 2.37
CA PRO A 297 -22.33 -13.08 3.57
C PRO A 297 -22.05 -11.60 3.28
N ARG A 298 -22.97 -10.76 3.71
CA ARG A 298 -22.78 -9.30 3.61
C ARG A 298 -21.68 -8.85 4.55
N SER A 299 -20.72 -8.10 4.03
CA SER A 299 -19.55 -7.65 4.76
C SER A 299 -19.89 -6.61 5.83
N LYS A 300 -18.96 -6.37 6.75
CA LYS A 300 -19.04 -5.25 7.70
C LYS A 300 -19.17 -3.90 6.98
N THR A 301 -18.49 -3.73 5.85
CA THR A 301 -18.61 -2.54 5.00
C THR A 301 -20.05 -2.33 4.52
N TYR A 302 -20.70 -3.40 4.03
CA TYR A 302 -22.12 -3.32 3.67
C TYR A 302 -23.02 -2.96 4.85
N GLN A 303 -22.77 -3.56 6.02
CA GLN A 303 -23.56 -3.29 7.23
C GLN A 303 -23.45 -1.84 7.71
N GLN A 304 -22.29 -1.22 7.53
CA GLN A 304 -22.00 0.14 8.02
C GLN A 304 -22.35 1.23 7.01
N GLU A 305 -22.08 0.99 5.72
CA GLU A 305 -22.11 2.01 4.66
C GLU A 305 -23.16 1.69 3.59
N GLY A 306 -23.94 0.60 3.76
CA GLY A 306 -24.95 0.17 2.78
C GLY A 306 -24.37 -0.46 1.52
N ASP A 307 -25.20 -0.52 0.49
CA ASP A 307 -24.87 -1.12 -0.81
C ASP A 307 -23.89 -0.25 -1.61
N GLN A 308 -22.61 -0.59 -1.49
CA GLN A 308 -21.54 0.16 -2.12
C GLN A 308 -21.57 0.06 -3.65
N LEU A 309 -21.97 -1.10 -4.19
CA LEU A 309 -22.02 -1.29 -5.64
C LEU A 309 -23.16 -0.48 -6.26
N ALA A 310 -24.35 -0.46 -5.64
CA ALA A 310 -25.46 0.37 -6.11
C ALA A 310 -25.08 1.86 -6.11
N ALA A 311 -24.47 2.35 -5.02
CA ALA A 311 -24.04 3.74 -4.90
C ALA A 311 -22.95 4.09 -5.95
N CYS A 312 -21.98 3.18 -6.16
CA CYS A 312 -20.94 3.30 -7.18
C CYS A 312 -21.55 3.44 -8.58
N LEU A 313 -22.43 2.52 -8.98
CA LEU A 313 -23.07 2.51 -10.30
C LEU A 313 -23.89 3.77 -10.55
N ALA A 314 -24.66 4.23 -9.56
CA ALA A 314 -25.45 5.45 -9.67
C ALA A 314 -24.57 6.70 -9.90
N ALA A 315 -23.42 6.77 -9.23
CA ALA A 315 -22.46 7.86 -9.39
C ALA A 315 -21.70 7.76 -10.72
N ALA A 316 -21.25 6.56 -11.10
CA ALA A 316 -20.49 6.30 -12.32
C ALA A 316 -21.31 6.61 -13.59
N LYS A 317 -22.62 6.26 -13.60
CA LYS A 317 -23.53 6.58 -14.70
C LYS A 317 -23.57 8.08 -15.02
N LYS A 318 -23.55 8.93 -13.99
CA LYS A 318 -23.55 10.40 -14.16
C LYS A 318 -22.23 10.92 -14.76
N GLN A 319 -21.14 10.18 -14.64
CA GLN A 319 -19.81 10.57 -15.11
C GLN A 319 -19.39 9.84 -16.40
N GLY A 320 -20.17 8.87 -16.87
CA GLY A 320 -19.83 8.04 -18.03
C GLY A 320 -18.62 7.14 -17.82
N ILE A 321 -18.39 6.67 -16.59
CA ILE A 321 -17.33 5.72 -16.23
C ILE A 321 -17.92 4.31 -16.24
N ARG A 322 -17.25 3.36 -16.90
CA ARG A 322 -17.64 1.96 -16.89
C ARG A 322 -17.22 1.31 -15.57
N VAL A 323 -18.15 0.56 -14.96
CA VAL A 323 -17.89 -0.15 -13.70
C VAL A 323 -17.90 -1.65 -13.94
N HIS A 324 -16.85 -2.32 -13.50
CA HIS A 324 -16.69 -3.76 -13.56
C HIS A 324 -16.66 -4.32 -12.14
N ALA A 325 -17.51 -5.29 -11.85
CA ALA A 325 -17.53 -5.95 -10.55
C ALA A 325 -16.30 -6.87 -10.42
N TRP A 326 -15.38 -6.50 -9.54
CA TRP A 326 -14.17 -7.29 -9.27
C TRP A 326 -14.44 -8.33 -8.20
N ILE A 327 -14.19 -9.60 -8.55
CA ILE A 327 -14.46 -10.77 -7.72
C ILE A 327 -13.13 -11.51 -7.45
N LEU A 328 -12.83 -11.74 -6.17
CA LEU A 328 -11.73 -12.60 -5.74
C LEU A 328 -12.20 -14.06 -5.79
N CYS A 329 -11.76 -14.82 -6.80
CA CYS A 329 -12.30 -16.14 -7.12
C CYS A 329 -11.86 -17.23 -6.12
N PHE A 330 -10.62 -17.70 -6.21
CA PHE A 330 -10.15 -18.87 -5.44
C PHE A 330 -9.36 -18.49 -4.19
N THR A 331 -9.80 -17.45 -3.48
CA THR A 331 -9.25 -17.06 -2.18
C THR A 331 -10.35 -16.73 -1.18
N ALA A 332 -10.12 -17.09 0.08
CA ALA A 332 -10.96 -16.76 1.23
C ALA A 332 -10.20 -15.94 2.29
N THR A 333 -9.10 -15.29 1.91
CA THR A 333 -8.24 -14.50 2.83
C THR A 333 -8.99 -13.33 3.51
N ARG A 334 -10.12 -12.90 2.97
CA ARG A 334 -10.98 -11.85 3.52
C ARG A 334 -12.30 -12.40 4.11
N ALA A 335 -12.46 -13.73 4.21
CA ALA A 335 -13.60 -14.35 4.87
C ALA A 335 -13.51 -14.19 6.39
N THR A 336 -14.65 -14.21 7.07
CA THR A 336 -14.64 -14.27 8.54
C THR A 336 -14.07 -15.60 9.02
N PRO A 337 -13.54 -15.68 10.27
CA PRO A 337 -13.02 -16.92 10.82
C PRO A 337 -14.03 -18.08 10.76
N GLU A 338 -15.33 -17.81 11.02
CA GLU A 338 -16.41 -18.79 10.99
C GLU A 338 -16.65 -19.31 9.56
N ARG A 339 -16.63 -18.41 8.57
CA ARG A 339 -16.79 -18.77 7.16
C ARG A 339 -15.60 -19.55 6.63
N LEU A 340 -14.41 -19.19 7.02
CA LEU A 340 -13.20 -19.95 6.67
C LEU A 340 -13.22 -21.35 7.31
N ALA A 341 -13.65 -21.47 8.56
CA ALA A 341 -13.83 -22.75 9.24
C ALA A 341 -14.88 -23.64 8.53
N GLU A 342 -15.96 -23.04 8.02
CA GLU A 342 -16.94 -23.75 7.19
C GLU A 342 -16.31 -24.30 5.91
N PHE A 343 -15.56 -23.47 5.18
CA PHE A 343 -14.88 -23.92 3.96
C PHE A 343 -13.89 -25.06 4.23
N ARG A 344 -13.17 -25.01 5.34
CA ARG A 344 -12.28 -26.10 5.78
C ARG A 344 -13.07 -27.38 6.06
N ARG A 345 -14.16 -27.32 6.80
CA ARG A 345 -15.03 -28.50 7.08
C ARG A 345 -15.60 -29.13 5.81
N ARG A 346 -15.92 -28.31 4.81
CA ARG A 346 -16.36 -28.79 3.47
C ARG A 346 -15.21 -29.35 2.62
N GLY A 347 -13.97 -29.25 3.10
CA GLY A 347 -12.79 -29.61 2.34
C GLY A 347 -12.59 -28.74 1.08
N TRP A 348 -13.04 -27.49 1.10
CA TRP A 348 -12.91 -26.56 0.00
C TRP A 348 -11.54 -25.90 -0.07
N CYS A 349 -10.80 -25.87 1.03
CA CYS A 349 -9.48 -25.23 1.08
C CYS A 349 -8.38 -26.13 0.50
N LEU A 350 -7.43 -25.51 -0.19
CA LEU A 350 -6.19 -26.18 -0.61
C LEU A 350 -5.28 -26.40 0.61
N LYS A 351 -4.43 -27.44 0.49
CA LYS A 351 -3.36 -27.69 1.46
C LYS A 351 -2.01 -27.37 0.82
N THR A 352 -1.06 -26.92 1.65
CA THR A 352 0.34 -26.77 1.23
C THR A 352 0.94 -28.16 0.95
N LYS A 353 2.16 -28.19 0.38
CA LYS A 353 2.89 -29.44 0.15
C LYS A 353 3.17 -30.22 1.44
N GLU A 354 3.25 -29.51 2.57
CA GLU A 354 3.46 -30.05 3.92
C GLU A 354 2.13 -30.48 4.59
N GLY A 355 0.99 -30.39 3.88
CA GLY A 355 -0.33 -30.80 4.38
C GLY A 355 -1.06 -29.74 5.21
N LYS A 356 -0.48 -28.55 5.41
CA LYS A 356 -1.13 -27.46 6.17
C LYS A 356 -2.28 -26.85 5.37
N GLU A 357 -3.43 -26.67 5.99
CA GLU A 357 -4.57 -25.99 5.37
C GLU A 357 -4.28 -24.51 5.13
N THR A 358 -4.80 -24.03 4.00
CA THR A 358 -4.65 -22.64 3.58
C THR A 358 -5.97 -21.89 3.61
N GLU A 359 -5.95 -20.62 3.24
CA GLU A 359 -7.14 -19.78 2.99
C GLU A 359 -7.48 -19.70 1.50
N TYR A 360 -6.87 -20.55 0.67
CA TYR A 360 -7.11 -20.60 -0.77
C TYR A 360 -8.01 -21.78 -1.11
N LEU A 361 -8.98 -21.53 -1.99
CA LEU A 361 -9.98 -22.51 -2.36
C LEU A 361 -9.49 -23.41 -3.50
N ASN A 362 -9.97 -24.65 -3.50
CA ASN A 362 -9.60 -25.66 -4.48
C ASN A 362 -10.42 -25.52 -5.77
N PRO A 363 -9.83 -25.04 -6.88
CA PRO A 363 -10.56 -24.87 -8.14
C PRO A 363 -11.03 -26.19 -8.77
N ALA A 364 -10.46 -27.35 -8.38
CA ALA A 364 -10.88 -28.65 -8.90
C ALA A 364 -12.25 -29.08 -8.38
N LYS A 365 -12.72 -28.50 -7.26
CA LYS A 365 -14.04 -28.84 -6.69
C LYS A 365 -15.15 -28.11 -7.46
N PRO A 366 -16.11 -28.85 -8.06
CA PRO A 366 -17.25 -28.23 -8.74
C PRO A 366 -18.01 -27.24 -7.86
N GLU A 367 -18.23 -27.59 -6.59
CA GLU A 367 -19.00 -26.78 -5.64
C GLU A 367 -18.31 -25.43 -5.35
N VAL A 368 -16.97 -25.37 -5.38
CA VAL A 368 -16.22 -24.14 -5.24
C VAL A 368 -16.40 -23.27 -6.48
N ARG A 369 -16.34 -23.85 -7.67
CA ARG A 369 -16.57 -23.10 -8.92
C ARG A 369 -18.00 -22.58 -8.98
N ASP A 370 -18.99 -23.42 -8.67
CA ASP A 370 -20.42 -23.05 -8.68
C ASP A 370 -20.73 -21.96 -7.67
N HIS A 371 -20.09 -21.99 -6.49
CA HIS A 371 -20.23 -20.95 -5.48
C HIS A 371 -19.84 -19.56 -6.04
N ILE A 372 -18.75 -19.46 -6.79
CA ILE A 372 -18.30 -18.21 -7.41
C ILE A 372 -19.17 -17.84 -8.62
N LEU A 373 -19.52 -18.82 -9.46
CA LEU A 373 -20.36 -18.60 -10.63
C LEU A 373 -21.78 -18.12 -10.25
N ASN A 374 -22.33 -18.61 -9.13
CA ASN A 374 -23.61 -18.14 -8.61
C ASN A 374 -23.57 -16.67 -8.14
N ALA A 375 -22.42 -16.21 -7.61
CA ALA A 375 -22.24 -14.79 -7.29
C ALA A 375 -22.15 -13.92 -8.57
N ILE A 376 -21.55 -14.44 -9.64
CA ILE A 376 -21.51 -13.76 -10.95
C ILE A 376 -22.92 -13.61 -11.51
N ASP A 377 -23.75 -14.66 -11.44
CA ASP A 377 -25.15 -14.61 -11.90
C ASP A 377 -25.95 -13.59 -11.08
N GLU A 378 -25.84 -13.63 -9.76
CA GLU A 378 -26.54 -12.70 -8.85
C GLU A 378 -26.17 -11.24 -9.16
N LEU A 379 -24.88 -10.93 -9.35
CA LEU A 379 -24.43 -9.59 -9.68
C LEU A 379 -25.04 -9.06 -10.97
N GLN A 380 -25.12 -9.89 -12.01
CA GLN A 380 -25.68 -9.48 -13.30
C GLN A 380 -27.19 -9.22 -13.25
N VAL A 381 -27.91 -9.99 -12.44
CA VAL A 381 -29.35 -9.83 -12.25
C VAL A 381 -29.65 -8.61 -11.40
N LYS A 382 -28.99 -8.46 -10.27
CA LYS A 382 -29.26 -7.36 -9.33
C LYS A 382 -28.72 -6.01 -9.79
N TYR A 383 -27.65 -6.00 -10.61
CA TYR A 383 -26.97 -4.77 -11.04
C TYR A 383 -26.84 -4.71 -12.57
N PRO A 384 -27.95 -4.46 -13.27
CA PRO A 384 -27.96 -4.42 -14.75
C PRO A 384 -27.07 -3.31 -15.33
N GLY A 385 -26.72 -2.29 -14.54
CA GLY A 385 -25.81 -1.19 -14.91
C GLY A 385 -24.32 -1.56 -14.94
N LEU A 386 -23.94 -2.78 -14.57
CA LEU A 386 -22.56 -3.25 -14.69
C LEU A 386 -22.11 -3.31 -16.15
N SER A 387 -20.92 -2.78 -16.41
CA SER A 387 -20.25 -2.87 -17.72
C SER A 387 -19.50 -4.20 -17.90
N GLY A 388 -19.21 -4.91 -16.81
CA GLY A 388 -18.54 -6.20 -16.87
C GLY A 388 -18.28 -6.84 -15.50
N ILE A 389 -17.65 -8.01 -15.57
CA ILE A 389 -17.11 -8.77 -14.44
C ILE A 389 -15.61 -8.84 -14.59
N HIS A 390 -14.87 -8.59 -13.50
CA HIS A 390 -13.41 -8.70 -13.43
C HIS A 390 -13.02 -9.82 -12.47
N LEU A 391 -12.40 -10.87 -13.00
CA LEU A 391 -11.97 -12.04 -12.24
C LEU A 391 -10.57 -11.80 -11.69
N ASP A 392 -10.36 -12.05 -10.41
CA ASP A 392 -9.04 -12.06 -9.80
C ASP A 392 -8.86 -13.33 -8.97
N PHE A 393 -7.61 -13.65 -8.62
CA PHE A 393 -7.26 -14.94 -8.02
C PHE A 393 -7.83 -16.14 -8.80
N VAL A 394 -8.00 -15.99 -10.09
CA VAL A 394 -8.42 -17.06 -11.01
C VAL A 394 -7.22 -17.91 -11.39
N ARG A 395 -6.65 -18.56 -10.35
CA ARG A 395 -5.41 -19.30 -10.42
C ARG A 395 -5.30 -20.34 -9.31
N TRP A 396 -4.40 -21.28 -9.50
CA TRP A 396 -4.00 -22.22 -8.46
C TRP A 396 -3.07 -21.53 -7.44
N TYR A 397 -3.16 -21.89 -6.17
CA TYR A 397 -2.25 -21.34 -5.16
C TYR A 397 -0.84 -21.94 -5.30
N GLU A 398 0.17 -21.12 -5.39
CA GLU A 398 1.54 -21.49 -5.79
C GLU A 398 2.21 -22.47 -4.81
N ARG A 399 1.89 -22.38 -3.51
CA ARG A 399 2.48 -23.22 -2.45
C ARG A 399 1.70 -24.50 -2.19
N SER A 400 0.59 -24.74 -2.92
CA SER A 400 -0.18 -25.97 -2.80
C SER A 400 0.27 -27.03 -3.81
N VAL A 401 -0.16 -28.26 -3.57
CA VAL A 401 -0.01 -29.33 -4.56
C VAL A 401 -0.91 -29.03 -5.76
N LYS A 402 -0.32 -28.89 -6.93
CA LYS A 402 -1.03 -28.60 -8.17
C LYS A 402 -1.18 -29.89 -9.00
N PRO A 403 -2.40 -30.27 -9.40
CA PRO A 403 -2.63 -31.43 -10.26
C PRO A 403 -2.16 -31.16 -11.70
N LYS A 404 -1.87 -32.22 -12.45
CA LYS A 404 -1.41 -32.10 -13.84
C LYS A 404 -2.40 -31.36 -14.74
N ASN A 405 -3.69 -31.45 -14.48
CA ASN A 405 -4.77 -30.78 -15.22
C ASN A 405 -5.15 -29.40 -14.68
N ALA A 406 -4.35 -28.78 -13.81
CA ALA A 406 -4.67 -27.49 -13.19
C ALA A 406 -5.01 -26.40 -14.22
N THR A 407 -4.22 -26.30 -15.31
CA THR A 407 -4.48 -25.33 -16.40
C THR A 407 -5.84 -25.54 -17.04
N TYR A 408 -6.21 -26.80 -17.34
CA TYR A 408 -7.53 -27.14 -17.86
C TYR A 408 -8.65 -26.75 -16.90
N VAL A 409 -8.49 -27.03 -15.59
CA VAL A 409 -9.49 -26.68 -14.56
C VAL A 409 -9.72 -25.17 -14.50
N ILE A 410 -8.64 -24.38 -14.48
CA ILE A 410 -8.74 -22.91 -14.44
C ILE A 410 -9.36 -22.38 -15.74
N SER A 411 -8.91 -22.83 -16.91
CA SER A 411 -9.46 -22.39 -18.21
C SER A 411 -10.92 -22.77 -18.38
N SER A 412 -11.34 -23.97 -17.92
CA SER A 412 -12.73 -24.40 -17.92
C SER A 412 -13.62 -23.53 -17.03
N PHE A 413 -13.12 -23.08 -15.88
CA PHE A 413 -13.84 -22.12 -15.03
C PHE A 413 -14.02 -20.78 -15.75
N VAL A 414 -12.98 -20.25 -16.39
CA VAL A 414 -13.06 -18.99 -17.16
C VAL A 414 -14.06 -19.11 -18.30
N ALA A 415 -14.05 -20.21 -19.04
CA ALA A 415 -15.04 -20.49 -20.08
C ALA A 415 -16.47 -20.57 -19.52
N SER A 416 -16.66 -21.20 -18.36
CA SER A 416 -17.95 -21.23 -17.65
C SER A 416 -18.41 -19.84 -17.22
N ALA A 417 -17.50 -19.01 -16.72
CA ALA A 417 -17.82 -17.60 -16.40
C ALA A 417 -18.22 -16.84 -17.68
N ARG A 418 -17.51 -17.04 -18.81
CA ARG A 418 -17.88 -16.42 -20.10
C ARG A 418 -19.28 -16.83 -20.56
N SER A 419 -19.64 -18.10 -20.39
CA SER A 419 -20.98 -18.56 -20.80
C SER A 419 -22.11 -17.86 -20.05
N ARG A 420 -21.85 -17.40 -18.82
CA ARG A 420 -22.80 -16.66 -17.97
C ARG A 420 -22.77 -15.14 -18.21
N VAL A 421 -21.58 -14.55 -18.41
CA VAL A 421 -21.42 -13.11 -18.69
C VAL A 421 -21.62 -12.86 -20.18
N LYS A 422 -22.81 -12.45 -20.58
CA LYS A 422 -23.15 -12.20 -22.01
C LYS A 422 -22.68 -10.82 -22.46
N ARG A 423 -22.17 -10.73 -23.71
CA ARG A 423 -21.89 -9.43 -24.35
C ARG A 423 -23.18 -8.60 -24.41
N PRO A 424 -23.10 -7.28 -24.31
CA PRO A 424 -21.89 -6.45 -24.40
C PRO A 424 -21.10 -6.29 -23.09
N ARG A 425 -21.47 -6.98 -21.98
CA ARG A 425 -20.67 -6.94 -20.74
C ARG A 425 -19.32 -7.61 -20.94
N TRP A 426 -18.29 -6.94 -20.49
CA TRP A 426 -16.93 -7.49 -20.52
C TRP A 426 -16.74 -8.56 -19.44
N LEU A 427 -16.02 -9.60 -19.79
CA LEU A 427 -15.38 -10.49 -18.85
C LEU A 427 -13.87 -10.24 -18.95
N THR A 428 -13.27 -9.77 -17.86
CA THR A 428 -11.84 -9.47 -17.80
C THR A 428 -11.19 -10.27 -16.67
N ALA A 429 -9.88 -10.45 -16.71
CA ALA A 429 -9.16 -11.20 -15.68
C ALA A 429 -7.84 -10.52 -15.30
N ALA A 430 -7.61 -10.33 -13.99
CA ALA A 430 -6.28 -10.04 -13.45
C ALA A 430 -5.42 -11.32 -13.53
N VAL A 431 -4.24 -11.20 -14.12
CA VAL A 431 -3.36 -12.33 -14.40
C VAL A 431 -1.92 -12.01 -14.01
N LEU A 432 -1.08 -13.04 -13.82
CA LEU A 432 0.34 -12.82 -13.61
C LEU A 432 1.01 -12.42 -14.94
N GLY A 433 1.83 -11.36 -14.91
CA GLY A 433 2.45 -10.78 -16.09
C GLY A 433 3.50 -11.65 -16.77
N LYS A 434 4.10 -12.62 -16.05
CA LYS A 434 5.14 -13.51 -16.56
C LYS A 434 4.55 -14.68 -17.36
N TYR A 435 4.13 -14.45 -18.59
CA TYR A 435 3.74 -15.52 -19.50
C TYR A 435 4.97 -16.06 -20.26
N PRO A 436 5.12 -17.37 -20.55
CA PRO A 436 4.22 -18.47 -20.16
C PRO A 436 4.47 -19.07 -18.77
N ALA A 437 5.37 -18.50 -17.97
CA ALA A 437 5.73 -19.05 -16.65
C ALA A 437 4.50 -19.21 -15.71
N CYS A 438 3.50 -18.32 -15.83
CA CYS A 438 2.26 -18.40 -15.05
C CYS A 438 1.41 -19.64 -15.39
N VAL A 439 1.52 -20.20 -16.60
CA VAL A 439 0.86 -21.47 -16.97
C VAL A 439 1.39 -22.60 -16.10
N ALA A 440 2.72 -22.72 -16.04
CA ALA A 440 3.37 -23.77 -15.26
C ALA A 440 3.22 -23.53 -13.74
N SER A 441 3.30 -22.30 -13.24
CA SER A 441 3.28 -21.99 -11.80
C SER A 441 1.88 -22.06 -11.20
N VAL A 442 0.87 -21.47 -11.85
CA VAL A 442 -0.47 -21.26 -11.27
C VAL A 442 -1.63 -21.67 -12.18
N GLY A 443 -1.34 -22.25 -13.35
CA GLY A 443 -2.37 -22.71 -14.28
C GLY A 443 -3.06 -21.60 -15.08
N GLN A 444 -2.53 -20.37 -15.10
CA GLN A 444 -3.08 -19.24 -15.85
C GLN A 444 -2.58 -19.23 -17.29
N ASP A 445 -3.29 -19.88 -18.20
CA ASP A 445 -3.05 -19.82 -19.64
C ASP A 445 -3.91 -18.74 -20.29
N TRP A 446 -3.66 -17.49 -19.93
CA TRP A 446 -4.50 -16.36 -20.31
C TRP A 446 -4.39 -16.00 -21.81
N ASP A 447 -3.35 -16.40 -22.50
CA ASP A 447 -3.23 -16.26 -23.95
C ASP A 447 -4.27 -17.16 -24.66
N SER A 448 -4.36 -18.42 -24.26
CA SER A 448 -5.42 -19.34 -24.74
C SER A 448 -6.83 -18.83 -24.40
N TRP A 449 -7.04 -18.10 -23.30
CA TRP A 449 -8.34 -17.54 -22.99
C TRP A 449 -8.74 -16.41 -23.96
N LEU A 450 -7.76 -15.64 -24.42
CA LEU A 450 -7.96 -14.62 -25.45
C LEU A 450 -8.26 -15.25 -26.81
N ASP A 451 -7.52 -16.31 -27.21
CA ASP A 451 -7.76 -17.07 -28.43
C ASP A 451 -9.17 -17.65 -28.47
N ALA A 452 -9.57 -18.29 -27.38
CA ALA A 452 -10.92 -18.87 -27.24
C ALA A 452 -12.04 -17.83 -27.06
N ASN A 453 -11.72 -16.53 -27.04
CA ASN A 453 -12.67 -15.46 -26.69
C ASN A 453 -13.39 -15.67 -25.34
N SER A 454 -12.76 -16.39 -24.42
CA SER A 454 -13.24 -16.64 -23.07
C SER A 454 -13.15 -15.41 -22.16
N VAL A 455 -12.29 -14.46 -22.48
CA VAL A 455 -12.24 -13.11 -21.85
C VAL A 455 -12.21 -12.04 -22.94
N ASP A 456 -12.67 -10.83 -22.62
CA ASP A 456 -12.57 -9.67 -23.53
C ASP A 456 -11.20 -8.99 -23.40
N TYR A 457 -10.69 -8.87 -22.16
CA TYR A 457 -9.37 -8.34 -21.84
C TYR A 457 -8.72 -9.14 -20.71
N VAL A 458 -7.39 -9.21 -20.75
CA VAL A 458 -6.56 -9.59 -19.61
C VAL A 458 -5.86 -8.37 -19.04
N VAL A 459 -5.62 -8.39 -17.73
CA VAL A 459 -4.94 -7.30 -17.02
C VAL A 459 -3.74 -7.88 -16.27
N PRO A 460 -2.58 -8.03 -16.95
CA PRO A 460 -1.36 -8.54 -16.32
C PRO A 460 -0.91 -7.61 -15.19
N MET A 461 -0.68 -8.16 -14.01
CA MET A 461 -0.14 -7.46 -12.85
C MET A 461 1.38 -7.32 -13.01
N ASP A 462 1.82 -6.35 -13.82
CA ASP A 462 3.23 -6.11 -14.16
C ASP A 462 3.94 -5.24 -13.11
N TYR A 463 3.63 -5.46 -11.83
CA TYR A 463 4.03 -4.62 -10.70
C TYR A 463 5.54 -4.64 -10.50
N THR A 464 6.20 -3.53 -10.83
CA THR A 464 7.63 -3.32 -10.65
C THR A 464 8.00 -1.85 -10.75
N GLU A 465 8.95 -1.40 -9.93
CA GLU A 465 9.56 -0.07 -10.06
C GLU A 465 10.64 -0.02 -11.14
N ASN A 466 11.15 -1.18 -11.58
CA ASN A 466 12.22 -1.30 -12.56
C ASN A 466 11.65 -1.19 -13.99
N LEU A 467 11.92 -0.07 -14.66
CA LEU A 467 11.42 0.20 -16.01
C LEU A 467 11.91 -0.82 -17.06
N THR A 468 13.14 -1.33 -16.93
CA THR A 468 13.67 -2.37 -17.84
C THR A 468 12.87 -3.67 -17.70
N ARG A 469 12.54 -4.06 -16.47
CA ARG A 469 11.71 -5.24 -16.21
C ARG A 469 10.28 -5.05 -16.73
N PHE A 470 9.69 -3.89 -16.51
CA PHE A 470 8.37 -3.55 -17.07
C PHE A 470 8.39 -3.58 -18.59
N THR A 471 9.44 -3.01 -19.22
CA THR A 471 9.63 -3.05 -20.67
C THR A 471 9.69 -4.49 -21.19
N SER A 472 10.36 -5.40 -20.46
CA SER A 472 10.41 -6.83 -20.84
C SER A 472 9.02 -7.48 -20.82
N TYR A 473 8.19 -7.19 -19.81
CA TYR A 473 6.82 -7.70 -19.75
C TYR A 473 5.97 -7.15 -20.91
N ALA A 474 5.95 -5.84 -21.09
CA ALA A 474 5.19 -5.20 -22.16
C ALA A 474 5.64 -5.64 -23.56
N ALA A 475 6.94 -5.85 -23.77
CA ALA A 475 7.48 -6.36 -25.04
C ALA A 475 6.98 -7.79 -25.34
N GLN A 476 6.96 -8.66 -24.33
CA GLN A 476 6.45 -10.03 -24.46
C GLN A 476 4.96 -10.02 -24.78
N GLN A 477 4.17 -9.20 -24.07
CA GLN A 477 2.73 -9.06 -24.28
C GLN A 477 2.44 -8.44 -25.66
N GLY A 478 3.22 -7.46 -26.09
CA GLY A 478 3.12 -6.83 -27.43
C GLY A 478 3.51 -7.78 -28.57
N ALA A 479 4.39 -8.75 -28.32
CA ALA A 479 4.76 -9.75 -29.31
C ALA A 479 3.60 -10.72 -29.64
N MET A 480 2.62 -10.86 -28.74
CA MET A 480 1.36 -11.58 -28.98
C MET A 480 0.41 -10.72 -29.82
N LYS A 481 0.77 -10.40 -31.05
CA LYS A 481 0.17 -9.37 -31.94
C LYS A 481 -1.36 -9.31 -31.93
N ALA A 482 -2.05 -10.45 -31.97
CA ALA A 482 -3.50 -10.53 -31.96
C ALA A 482 -4.10 -10.09 -30.60
N HIS A 483 -3.37 -10.26 -29.51
CA HIS A 483 -3.82 -10.06 -28.13
C HIS A 483 -3.33 -8.77 -27.50
N ALA A 484 -2.31 -8.11 -28.05
CA ALA A 484 -1.79 -6.85 -27.50
C ALA A 484 -2.90 -5.81 -27.28
N ARG A 485 -3.83 -5.67 -28.23
CA ARG A 485 -4.99 -4.76 -28.13
C ARG A 485 -6.10 -5.25 -27.18
N ARG A 486 -5.93 -6.42 -26.60
CA ARG A 486 -6.82 -7.00 -25.57
C ARG A 486 -6.08 -7.20 -24.24
N THR A 487 -4.90 -6.58 -24.10
CA THR A 487 -4.08 -6.58 -22.90
C THR A 487 -4.01 -5.17 -22.32
N ILE A 488 -4.39 -5.02 -21.05
CA ILE A 488 -4.36 -3.77 -20.28
C ILE A 488 -3.25 -3.92 -19.25
N ALA A 489 -2.14 -3.20 -19.39
CA ALA A 489 -1.01 -3.34 -18.45
C ALA A 489 -1.38 -2.89 -17.04
N GLY A 490 -1.22 -3.75 -16.05
CA GLY A 490 -1.41 -3.42 -14.64
C GLY A 490 -0.19 -2.78 -14.02
N LEU A 491 -0.31 -1.55 -13.53
CA LEU A 491 0.75 -0.76 -12.90
C LEU A 491 0.53 -0.70 -11.39
N GLY A 492 1.48 -1.20 -10.62
CA GLY A 492 1.41 -1.20 -9.16
C GLY A 492 1.88 0.13 -8.55
N VAL A 493 0.97 1.10 -8.43
CA VAL A 493 1.27 2.40 -7.80
C VAL A 493 1.52 2.23 -6.30
N THR A 494 0.67 1.44 -5.65
CA THR A 494 0.76 1.15 -4.20
C THR A 494 0.63 -0.35 -3.91
N ALA A 495 1.09 -1.19 -4.84
CA ALA A 495 1.17 -2.64 -4.67
C ALA A 495 2.28 -3.02 -3.67
N ASN A 496 2.24 -4.26 -3.15
CA ASN A 496 3.30 -4.77 -2.27
C ASN A 496 4.66 -4.85 -3.00
N GLU A 497 4.63 -5.12 -4.30
CA GLU A 497 5.79 -5.32 -5.17
C GLU A 497 6.38 -4.02 -5.73
N SER A 498 5.63 -2.92 -5.68
CA SER A 498 6.08 -1.63 -6.24
C SER A 498 5.38 -0.41 -5.64
N ARG A 499 6.13 0.69 -5.58
CA ARG A 499 5.67 2.02 -5.17
C ARG A 499 6.07 3.02 -6.27
N LEU A 500 5.16 3.29 -7.20
CA LEU A 500 5.47 4.15 -8.34
C LEU A 500 5.17 5.62 -8.04
N ASN A 501 6.09 6.50 -8.39
CA ASN A 501 5.81 7.94 -8.50
C ASN A 501 5.22 8.29 -9.88
N ALA A 502 4.70 9.52 -10.04
CA ALA A 502 4.03 9.92 -11.27
C ALA A 502 4.94 9.88 -12.52
N ARG A 503 6.25 10.13 -12.37
CA ARG A 503 7.19 10.01 -13.47
C ARG A 503 7.29 8.56 -13.95
N GLN A 504 7.46 7.62 -13.03
CA GLN A 504 7.52 6.19 -13.35
C GLN A 504 6.21 5.68 -13.96
N VAL A 505 5.05 6.13 -13.47
CA VAL A 505 3.75 5.79 -14.07
C VAL A 505 3.68 6.28 -15.51
N ILE A 506 4.04 7.54 -15.79
CA ILE A 506 4.07 8.11 -17.15
C ILE A 506 5.02 7.29 -18.05
N ASP A 507 6.22 6.96 -17.55
CA ASP A 507 7.20 6.19 -18.30
C ASP A 507 6.67 4.79 -18.65
N GLN A 508 6.00 4.11 -17.70
CA GLN A 508 5.38 2.79 -17.94
C GLN A 508 4.18 2.86 -18.89
N ILE A 509 3.35 3.92 -18.84
CA ILE A 509 2.29 4.15 -19.81
C ILE A 509 2.87 4.28 -21.22
N ASN A 510 3.94 5.05 -21.39
CA ASN A 510 4.62 5.22 -22.68
C ASN A 510 5.21 3.90 -23.20
N VAL A 511 5.73 3.05 -22.32
CA VAL A 511 6.18 1.70 -22.68
C VAL A 511 5.01 0.83 -23.14
N ALA A 512 3.89 0.77 -22.40
CA ALA A 512 2.71 0.02 -22.80
C ALA A 512 2.18 0.46 -24.19
N ARG A 513 2.17 1.77 -24.45
CA ARG A 513 1.80 2.36 -25.75
C ARG A 513 2.72 1.94 -26.88
N ARG A 514 4.05 1.92 -26.63
CA ARG A 514 5.07 1.50 -27.61
C ARG A 514 4.83 0.07 -28.10
N PHE A 515 4.38 -0.82 -27.22
CA PHE A 515 4.11 -2.20 -27.55
C PHE A 515 2.65 -2.47 -27.96
N GLY A 516 1.83 -1.43 -28.17
CA GLY A 516 0.48 -1.53 -28.72
C GLY A 516 -0.57 -2.10 -27.80
N LEU A 517 -0.33 -2.05 -26.48
CA LEU A 517 -1.31 -2.52 -25.50
C LEU A 517 -2.57 -1.65 -25.50
N ALA A 518 -3.70 -2.19 -25.02
CA ALA A 518 -5.00 -1.53 -25.03
C ALA A 518 -5.11 -0.32 -24.10
N GLY A 519 -4.26 -0.27 -23.10
CA GLY A 519 -4.25 0.78 -22.08
C GLY A 519 -3.56 0.30 -20.83
N VAL A 520 -3.87 0.96 -19.71
CA VAL A 520 -3.31 0.65 -18.39
C VAL A 520 -4.37 0.59 -17.31
N ALA A 521 -4.10 -0.17 -16.26
CA ALA A 521 -4.88 -0.20 -15.03
C ALA A 521 -3.98 0.11 -13.83
N LEU A 522 -4.36 1.11 -13.02
CA LEU A 522 -3.56 1.56 -11.87
C LEU A 522 -4.05 0.88 -10.58
N PHE A 523 -3.17 0.22 -9.88
CA PHE A 523 -3.40 -0.39 -8.59
C PHE A 523 -2.67 0.39 -7.49
N ASP A 524 -3.34 1.04 -6.48
CA ASP A 524 -4.77 0.95 -6.31
C ASP A 524 -5.36 2.37 -6.12
N LEU A 525 -6.69 2.47 -6.05
CA LEU A 525 -7.43 3.72 -5.79
C LEU A 525 -7.28 4.12 -4.33
N ASP A 526 -6.26 4.85 -4.05
CA ASP A 526 -5.93 5.36 -2.71
C ASP A 526 -5.54 6.85 -2.74
N VAL A 527 -5.20 7.36 -1.59
CA VAL A 527 -4.74 8.73 -1.39
C VAL A 527 -3.48 9.06 -2.22
N THR A 528 -2.58 8.09 -2.40
CA THR A 528 -1.37 8.29 -3.21
C THR A 528 -1.74 8.49 -4.67
N LEU A 529 -2.61 7.64 -5.20
CA LEU A 529 -3.12 7.81 -6.54
C LEU A 529 -3.81 9.17 -6.71
N GLU A 530 -4.71 9.54 -5.78
CA GLU A 530 -5.44 10.80 -5.79
C GLU A 530 -4.51 12.02 -5.82
N THR A 531 -3.55 12.08 -4.89
CA THR A 531 -2.81 13.31 -4.61
C THR A 531 -1.46 13.41 -5.32
N LYS A 532 -0.88 12.27 -5.72
CA LYS A 532 0.49 12.22 -6.27
C LYS A 532 0.56 11.77 -7.72
N ILE A 533 -0.44 11.08 -8.25
CA ILE A 533 -0.42 10.50 -9.58
C ILE A 533 -1.41 11.16 -10.51
N LEU A 534 -2.70 11.10 -10.23
CA LEU A 534 -3.76 11.64 -11.10
C LEU A 534 -3.60 13.12 -11.45
N PRO A 535 -3.11 14.02 -10.55
CA PRO A 535 -2.86 15.42 -10.90
C PRO A 535 -1.89 15.62 -12.07
N TYR A 536 -0.95 14.70 -12.25
CA TYR A 536 0.02 14.76 -13.36
C TYR A 536 -0.48 14.04 -14.62
N LEU A 537 -1.20 12.93 -14.48
CA LEU A 537 -1.71 12.19 -15.64
C LEU A 537 -2.67 13.03 -16.47
N LYS A 538 -3.57 13.77 -15.83
CA LYS A 538 -4.54 14.65 -16.51
C LYS A 538 -3.92 15.86 -17.24
N LEU A 539 -2.64 16.16 -17.02
CA LEU A 539 -1.98 17.31 -17.66
C LEU A 539 -1.67 17.07 -19.13
N GLY A 540 -1.44 15.83 -19.54
CA GLY A 540 -1.06 15.58 -20.93
C GLY A 540 -1.15 14.12 -21.36
N ILE A 541 -0.88 13.13 -20.50
CA ILE A 541 -0.82 11.75 -20.95
C ILE A 541 -2.20 11.07 -21.04
N TRP A 542 -3.15 11.49 -20.24
CA TRP A 542 -4.56 11.03 -20.27
C TRP A 542 -5.51 12.07 -20.80
#